data_c9c7b7c4379871ddab43631c642e48f6
#
_entry.id   c9c7b7c4379871ddab43631c642e48f6
#
_cell.length_a   1.000
_cell.length_b   1.000
_cell.length_c   1.000
_cell.angle_alpha   90.00
_cell.angle_beta   90.00
_cell.angle_gamma   90.00
#
_symmetry.space_group_name_H-M   'P 1'
#
loop_
_entity.id
_entity.type
_entity.pdbx_description
1 polymer ?
#
loop_
_entity_poly.entity_id
_entity_poly.type
_entity_poly.pdbx_seq_one_letter_code
_entity_poly.pdbx_strand_id
1 'polypeptide(L)'
;GRCRPGGRGLGVVDIDTDETCATPHGGGGWGAGPVGVTEALVPYLPVPRVERDETGAFRLDTDAPESIGRMHGFLGNFGVLVRAYAYVFLHGRDGLKEVADRAVLNANYLAERVKGAFPLAYPDGRPMHEFVATARPLREETGIRAMDVAKRVIDLGYHPSTVYFPLVVEEALMVEPTETETKESLDAFAEALLQAHREAHEDPELLHEAPVTTPVRRLDEARAARHLKLRW
;
A
#
# COMPACT_ATOMS: atom_id res chain seq x y z
N GLY A 1 -14.21 5.90 4.36
CA GLY A 1 -15.56 5.97 4.37
C GLY A 1 -16.41 6.54 5.49
N ARG A 2 -16.07 6.41 6.80
CA ARG A 2 -16.98 6.83 7.91
C ARG A 2 -16.78 8.27 8.36
N CYS A 3 -15.64 8.89 8.12
CA CYS A 3 -15.36 10.26 8.53
C CYS A 3 -15.06 11.14 7.32
N ARG A 4 -15.51 12.41 7.42
CA ARG A 4 -15.12 13.45 6.48
C ARG A 4 -13.85 14.14 7.00
N PRO A 5 -12.83 14.38 6.18
CA PRO A 5 -11.60 15.04 6.62
C PRO A 5 -11.85 16.39 7.30
N GLY A 6 -12.71 17.24 6.74
CA GLY A 6 -13.09 18.53 7.33
C GLY A 6 -13.72 18.42 8.71
N GLY A 7 -14.45 17.33 9.02
CA GLY A 7 -15.00 17.07 10.35
C GLY A 7 -13.96 16.73 11.41
N ARG A 8 -12.71 16.49 11.00
CA ARG A 8 -11.55 16.28 11.87
C ARG A 8 -10.63 17.51 11.98
N GLY A 9 -11.02 18.64 11.42
CA GLY A 9 -10.23 19.86 11.41
C GLY A 9 -9.03 19.84 10.47
N LEU A 10 -9.00 18.91 9.49
CA LEU A 10 -7.94 18.84 8.49
C LEU A 10 -8.14 19.94 7.46
N GLY A 11 -7.09 20.73 7.21
CA GLY A 11 -7.09 21.80 6.20
C GLY A 11 -6.80 21.27 4.79
N VAL A 12 -6.07 20.16 4.68
CA VAL A 12 -5.68 19.52 3.42
C VAL A 12 -5.87 18.03 3.57
N VAL A 13 -6.30 17.37 2.50
CA VAL A 13 -6.34 15.91 2.37
C VAL A 13 -5.88 15.51 0.98
N ASP A 14 -4.99 14.56 0.91
CA ASP A 14 -4.68 13.80 -0.28
C ASP A 14 -5.44 12.47 -0.24
N ILE A 15 -5.98 12.05 -1.38
CA ILE A 15 -6.71 10.80 -1.52
C ILE A 15 -5.96 9.95 -2.53
N ASP A 16 -5.21 8.99 -2.03
CA ASP A 16 -4.58 8.01 -2.90
C ASP A 16 -5.64 7.15 -3.61
N THR A 17 -5.52 7.07 -4.93
CA THR A 17 -6.48 6.36 -5.78
C THR A 17 -5.89 5.13 -6.44
N ASP A 18 -4.65 4.74 -6.12
CA ASP A 18 -4.00 3.62 -6.81
C ASP A 18 -4.12 2.28 -6.07
N GLU A 19 -4.25 2.27 -4.77
CA GLU A 19 -4.35 1.02 -3.98
C GLU A 19 -5.79 0.51 -3.92
N THR A 20 -6.64 1.17 -3.16
CA THR A 20 -8.04 0.75 -2.91
C THR A 20 -8.89 0.80 -4.17
N CYS A 21 -8.65 1.75 -5.06
CA CYS A 21 -9.51 2.01 -6.22
C CYS A 21 -9.19 1.12 -7.43
N ALA A 22 -8.93 -0.16 -7.24
CA ALA A 22 -8.65 -1.17 -8.28
C ALA A 22 -7.44 -0.87 -9.16
N THR A 23 -6.49 -0.12 -8.63
CA THR A 23 -5.19 0.09 -9.27
C THR A 23 -4.11 -0.35 -8.30
N PRO A 24 -3.77 -1.65 -8.25
CA PRO A 24 -2.60 -2.08 -7.50
C PRO A 24 -1.41 -1.29 -8.02
N HIS A 25 -0.40 -1.03 -7.19
CA HIS A 25 0.80 -0.23 -7.52
C HIS A 25 1.46 -0.55 -8.87
N GLY A 26 0.77 -1.32 -9.73
CA GLY A 26 1.14 -1.66 -11.09
C GLY A 26 2.48 -2.38 -11.17
N GLY A 27 2.84 -3.13 -10.14
CA GLY A 27 4.19 -3.65 -10.00
C GLY A 27 5.22 -2.54 -9.78
N GLY A 28 4.86 -1.48 -9.02
CA GLY A 28 5.63 -0.27 -8.82
C GLY A 28 5.16 0.90 -9.71
N GLY A 29 3.88 0.88 -10.08
CA GLY A 29 3.25 1.91 -10.91
C GLY A 29 3.04 3.23 -10.18
N TRP A 30 2.51 4.17 -10.93
CA TRP A 30 2.30 5.54 -10.50
C TRP A 30 0.86 5.73 -10.05
N GLY A 31 0.71 6.29 -8.86
CA GLY A 31 -0.58 6.70 -8.33
C GLY A 31 -1.14 7.96 -9.00
N ALA A 32 -2.31 8.34 -8.54
CA ALA A 32 -2.90 9.66 -8.74
C ALA A 32 -3.71 9.99 -7.49
N GLY A 33 -3.53 11.19 -6.96
CA GLY A 33 -4.12 11.63 -5.70
C GLY A 33 -4.83 12.97 -5.85
N PRO A 34 -6.17 13.00 -5.91
CA PRO A 34 -6.91 14.25 -5.79
C PRO A 34 -6.64 14.91 -4.43
N VAL A 35 -6.32 16.21 -4.46
CA VAL A 35 -6.09 17.00 -3.25
C VAL A 35 -7.34 17.81 -2.94
N GLY A 36 -7.90 17.60 -1.75
CA GLY A 36 -8.98 18.42 -1.21
C GLY A 36 -8.46 19.41 -0.17
N VAL A 37 -8.95 20.64 -0.21
CA VAL A 37 -8.56 21.69 0.75
C VAL A 37 -9.78 22.37 1.35
N THR A 38 -9.59 23.04 2.48
CA THR A 38 -10.59 23.99 3.02
C THR A 38 -10.64 25.25 2.16
N GLU A 39 -11.76 25.96 2.20
CA GLU A 39 -11.99 27.17 1.41
C GLU A 39 -10.87 28.22 1.56
N ALA A 40 -10.32 28.37 2.75
CA ALA A 40 -9.21 29.29 3.03
C ALA A 40 -7.92 28.95 2.25
N LEU A 41 -7.75 27.73 1.79
CA LEU A 41 -6.55 27.29 1.05
C LEU A 41 -6.78 27.21 -0.46
N VAL A 42 -8.00 27.37 -0.95
CA VAL A 42 -8.32 27.32 -2.38
C VAL A 42 -7.49 28.30 -3.22
N PRO A 43 -7.25 29.57 -2.80
CA PRO A 43 -6.44 30.50 -3.59
C PRO A 43 -5.02 30.01 -3.86
N TYR A 44 -4.45 29.23 -2.95
CA TYR A 44 -3.06 28.75 -2.99
C TYR A 44 -2.87 27.45 -3.77
N LEU A 45 -3.96 26.81 -4.24
CA LEU A 45 -3.85 25.57 -5.00
C LEU A 45 -2.98 25.72 -6.25
N PRO A 46 -2.25 24.66 -6.66
CA PRO A 46 -1.46 24.67 -7.89
C PRO A 46 -2.29 24.99 -9.15
N VAL A 47 -1.62 25.52 -10.15
CA VAL A 47 -2.18 25.72 -11.49
C VAL A 47 -1.50 24.81 -12.50
N PRO A 48 -2.16 24.44 -13.65
CA PRO A 48 -3.54 24.77 -14.01
C PRO A 48 -4.58 23.98 -13.19
N ARG A 49 -5.74 24.56 -13.01
CA ARG A 49 -6.92 23.87 -12.45
C ARG A 49 -7.91 23.57 -13.56
N VAL A 50 -8.66 22.47 -13.41
CA VAL A 50 -9.76 22.17 -14.30
C VAL A 50 -11.02 22.85 -13.77
N GLU A 51 -11.54 23.80 -14.53
CA GLU A 51 -12.77 24.52 -14.18
C GLU A 51 -13.86 24.27 -15.21
N ARG A 52 -15.11 24.39 -14.76
CA ARG A 52 -16.27 24.31 -15.64
C ARG A 52 -16.80 25.71 -15.86
N ASP A 53 -16.89 26.13 -17.12
CA ASP A 53 -17.42 27.44 -17.47
C ASP A 53 -18.96 27.49 -17.43
N GLU A 54 -19.52 28.67 -17.69
CA GLU A 54 -20.97 28.92 -17.66
C GLU A 54 -21.75 28.08 -18.70
N THR A 55 -21.06 27.65 -19.79
CA THR A 55 -21.66 26.79 -20.82
C THR A 55 -21.63 25.31 -20.43
N GLY A 56 -20.92 24.97 -19.36
CA GLY A 56 -20.69 23.61 -18.89
C GLY A 56 -19.47 22.94 -19.51
N ALA A 57 -18.70 23.62 -20.35
CA ALA A 57 -17.45 23.11 -20.90
C ALA A 57 -16.31 23.17 -19.88
N PHE A 58 -15.40 22.20 -19.96
CA PHE A 58 -14.22 22.19 -19.10
C PHE A 58 -13.06 22.94 -19.75
N ARG A 59 -12.36 23.73 -18.95
CA ARG A 59 -11.17 24.45 -19.35
C ARG A 59 -10.06 24.33 -18.31
N LEU A 60 -8.84 24.60 -18.74
CA LEU A 60 -7.70 24.78 -17.83
C LEU A 60 -7.60 26.25 -17.42
N ASP A 61 -7.70 26.51 -16.14
CA ASP A 61 -7.51 27.86 -15.58
C ASP A 61 -6.12 27.98 -14.97
N THR A 62 -5.43 29.04 -15.36
CA THR A 62 -4.10 29.42 -14.83
C THR A 62 -4.12 30.78 -14.11
N ASP A 63 -5.27 31.46 -14.08
CA ASP A 63 -5.41 32.78 -13.46
C ASP A 63 -5.68 32.64 -11.96
N ALA A 64 -4.62 32.41 -11.20
CA ALA A 64 -4.65 32.31 -9.75
C ALA A 64 -3.43 33.01 -9.15
N PRO A 65 -3.50 34.31 -8.88
CA PRO A 65 -2.33 35.11 -8.49
C PRO A 65 -1.68 34.73 -7.16
N GLU A 66 -2.44 34.09 -6.27
CA GLU A 66 -1.94 33.58 -4.98
C GLU A 66 -1.50 32.10 -5.03
N SER A 67 -1.65 31.43 -6.19
CA SER A 67 -1.26 30.04 -6.37
C SER A 67 0.22 29.82 -6.07
N ILE A 68 0.53 28.65 -5.47
CA ILE A 68 1.92 28.17 -5.34
C ILE A 68 2.58 27.84 -6.69
N GLY A 69 1.87 28.05 -7.79
CA GLY A 69 2.36 27.87 -9.16
C GLY A 69 2.16 26.45 -9.69
N ARG A 70 2.84 26.18 -10.81
CA ARG A 70 2.78 24.87 -11.47
C ARG A 70 3.68 23.86 -10.74
N MET A 71 3.08 22.87 -10.08
CA MET A 71 3.77 21.86 -9.30
C MET A 71 3.92 20.52 -10.04
N HIS A 72 3.22 20.32 -11.16
CA HIS A 72 3.18 19.05 -11.90
C HIS A 72 3.23 19.28 -13.41
N GLY A 73 3.70 18.27 -14.15
CA GLY A 73 3.79 18.31 -15.61
C GLY A 73 2.49 17.94 -16.35
N PHE A 74 1.55 17.28 -15.67
CA PHE A 74 0.26 16.83 -16.22
C PHE A 74 -0.78 16.71 -15.08
N LEU A 75 -2.04 16.44 -15.41
CA LEU A 75 -3.17 16.49 -14.48
C LEU A 75 -3.48 15.15 -13.78
N GLY A 76 -2.52 14.27 -13.69
CA GLY A 76 -2.63 12.96 -13.07
C GLY A 76 -2.61 11.81 -14.10
N ASN A 77 -2.49 10.59 -13.59
CA ASN A 77 -2.49 9.39 -14.43
C ASN A 77 -3.92 9.06 -14.87
N PHE A 78 -4.21 9.30 -16.16
CA PHE A 78 -5.55 9.09 -16.72
C PHE A 78 -6.08 7.68 -16.48
N GLY A 79 -5.26 6.65 -16.68
CA GLY A 79 -5.67 5.26 -16.48
C GLY A 79 -6.06 4.96 -15.03
N VAL A 80 -5.32 5.51 -14.06
CA VAL A 80 -5.63 5.40 -12.63
C VAL A 80 -6.92 6.13 -12.29
N LEU A 81 -7.10 7.35 -12.80
CA LEU A 81 -8.32 8.13 -12.55
C LEU A 81 -9.57 7.46 -13.11
N VAL A 82 -9.48 6.85 -14.31
CA VAL A 82 -10.61 6.11 -14.90
C VAL A 82 -10.97 4.88 -14.07
N ARG A 83 -9.98 4.14 -13.59
CA ARG A 83 -10.22 2.98 -12.71
C ARG A 83 -10.85 3.40 -11.40
N ALA A 84 -10.31 4.44 -10.76
CA ALA A 84 -10.87 4.99 -9.52
C ALA A 84 -12.31 5.49 -9.72
N TYR A 85 -12.59 6.16 -10.83
CA TYR A 85 -13.94 6.58 -11.17
C TYR A 85 -14.91 5.40 -11.31
N ALA A 86 -14.51 4.37 -12.06
CA ALA A 86 -15.33 3.17 -12.24
C ALA A 86 -15.58 2.45 -10.91
N TYR A 87 -14.56 2.35 -10.06
CA TYR A 87 -14.65 1.75 -8.73
C TYR A 87 -15.63 2.52 -7.83
N VAL A 88 -15.46 3.84 -7.74
CA VAL A 88 -16.35 4.70 -6.95
C VAL A 88 -17.78 4.66 -7.46
N PHE A 89 -17.95 4.67 -8.79
CA PHE A 89 -19.26 4.59 -9.43
C PHE A 89 -19.97 3.25 -9.15
N LEU A 90 -19.23 2.14 -9.21
CA LEU A 90 -19.74 0.80 -8.95
C LEU A 90 -20.21 0.63 -7.50
N HIS A 91 -19.39 1.05 -6.56
CA HIS A 91 -19.66 0.88 -5.14
C HIS A 91 -20.66 1.91 -4.58
N GLY A 92 -20.63 3.12 -5.11
CA GLY A 92 -21.41 4.22 -4.58
C GLY A 92 -21.05 4.56 -3.12
N ARG A 93 -21.84 5.39 -2.50
CA ARG A 93 -21.58 5.88 -1.14
C ARG A 93 -21.55 4.77 -0.08
N ASP A 94 -22.51 3.87 -0.14
CA ASP A 94 -22.68 2.83 0.89
C ASP A 94 -21.67 1.71 0.69
N GLY A 95 -21.40 1.32 -0.57
CA GLY A 95 -20.38 0.35 -0.90
C GLY A 95 -18.97 0.80 -0.49
N LEU A 96 -18.60 2.08 -0.69
CA LEU A 96 -17.31 2.60 -0.22
C LEU A 96 -17.15 2.56 1.29
N LYS A 97 -18.25 2.69 2.04
CA LYS A 97 -18.23 2.52 3.48
C LYS A 97 -17.99 1.05 3.86
N GLU A 98 -18.66 0.14 3.16
CA GLU A 98 -18.47 -1.31 3.37
C GLU A 98 -17.05 -1.76 3.03
N VAL A 99 -16.45 -1.24 1.94
CA VAL A 99 -15.04 -1.46 1.59
C VAL A 99 -14.13 -1.13 2.78
N ALA A 100 -14.28 0.06 3.37
CA ALA A 100 -13.47 0.47 4.52
C ALA A 100 -13.68 -0.43 5.75
N ASP A 101 -14.92 -0.83 6.02
CA ASP A 101 -15.24 -1.70 7.15
C ASP A 101 -14.63 -3.10 6.98
N ARG A 102 -14.69 -3.66 5.77
CA ARG A 102 -14.11 -4.97 5.45
C ARG A 102 -12.59 -4.94 5.49
N ALA A 103 -11.96 -3.91 4.92
CA ALA A 103 -10.50 -3.77 4.97
C ALA A 103 -9.99 -3.73 6.43
N VAL A 104 -10.64 -2.95 7.29
CA VAL A 104 -10.29 -2.91 8.72
C VAL A 104 -10.52 -4.25 9.41
N LEU A 105 -11.61 -4.93 9.11
CA LEU A 105 -11.89 -6.26 9.67
C LEU A 105 -10.82 -7.27 9.25
N ASN A 106 -10.48 -7.31 7.97
CA ASN A 106 -9.50 -8.24 7.41
C ASN A 106 -8.10 -8.01 8.00
N ALA A 107 -7.67 -6.75 8.13
CA ALA A 107 -6.39 -6.42 8.74
C ALA A 107 -6.32 -6.86 10.20
N ASN A 108 -7.36 -6.58 10.99
CA ASN A 108 -7.40 -7.00 12.40
C ASN A 108 -7.45 -8.53 12.55
N TYR A 109 -8.21 -9.20 11.69
CA TYR A 109 -8.28 -10.66 11.69
C TYR A 109 -6.92 -11.29 11.41
N LEU A 110 -6.26 -10.84 10.34
CA LEU A 110 -4.95 -11.38 9.94
C LEU A 110 -3.86 -11.08 10.99
N ALA A 111 -3.86 -9.86 11.54
CA ALA A 111 -2.94 -9.47 12.61
C ALA A 111 -3.04 -10.42 13.82
N GLU A 112 -4.26 -10.74 14.26
CA GLU A 112 -4.50 -11.69 15.35
C GLU A 112 -3.96 -13.09 15.05
N ARG A 113 -4.05 -13.53 13.78
CA ARG A 113 -3.58 -14.85 13.36
C ARG A 113 -2.05 -14.97 13.38
N VAL A 114 -1.33 -13.88 13.08
CA VAL A 114 0.13 -13.93 12.88
C VAL A 114 0.94 -13.35 14.04
N LYS A 115 0.35 -12.58 14.95
CA LYS A 115 1.06 -11.85 16.02
C LYS A 115 1.90 -12.73 16.94
N GLY A 116 1.56 -14.02 17.06
CA GLY A 116 2.31 -14.97 17.89
C GLY A 116 3.68 -15.33 17.32
N ALA A 117 3.82 -15.31 15.99
CA ALA A 117 5.07 -15.57 15.27
C ALA A 117 5.78 -14.26 14.87
N PHE A 118 5.00 -13.26 14.48
CA PHE A 118 5.48 -11.94 14.07
C PHE A 118 4.80 -10.88 14.95
N PRO A 119 5.42 -10.45 16.06
CA PRO A 119 4.83 -9.46 16.96
C PRO A 119 4.46 -8.17 16.23
N LEU A 120 3.33 -7.57 16.63
CA LEU A 120 2.92 -6.28 16.09
C LEU A 120 3.85 -5.18 16.63
N ALA A 121 4.27 -4.28 15.74
CA ALA A 121 5.13 -3.15 16.11
C ALA A 121 4.41 -2.15 17.03
N TYR A 122 3.07 -2.09 16.94
CA TYR A 122 2.22 -1.19 17.74
C TYR A 122 1.11 -1.99 18.43
N PRO A 123 1.43 -2.75 19.49
CA PRO A 123 0.50 -3.71 20.11
C PRO A 123 -0.66 -3.06 20.85
N ASP A 124 -0.50 -1.80 21.30
CA ASP A 124 -1.51 -1.09 22.11
C ASP A 124 -2.66 -0.50 21.28
N GLY A 125 -2.52 -0.50 19.96
CA GLY A 125 -3.50 0.04 19.00
C GLY A 125 -4.21 -1.06 18.23
N ARG A 126 -5.46 -0.78 17.81
CA ARG A 126 -6.12 -1.61 16.78
C ARG A 126 -5.67 -1.12 15.41
N PRO A 127 -5.18 -2.00 14.54
CA PRO A 127 -4.92 -1.66 13.15
C PRO A 127 -6.15 -1.07 12.46
N MET A 128 -5.93 -0.18 11.53
CA MET A 128 -6.95 0.24 10.58
C MET A 128 -7.00 -0.80 9.44
N HIS A 129 -6.70 -0.42 8.21
CA HIS A 129 -6.72 -1.31 7.04
C HIS A 129 -5.41 -2.08 6.83
N GLU A 130 -4.37 -1.73 7.55
CA GLU A 130 -3.05 -2.35 7.50
C GLU A 130 -2.46 -2.50 8.91
N PHE A 131 -1.48 -3.37 9.05
CA PHE A 131 -0.70 -3.51 10.28
C PHE A 131 0.78 -3.70 9.97
N VAL A 132 1.61 -3.31 10.92
CA VAL A 132 3.05 -3.55 10.87
C VAL A 132 3.41 -4.60 11.91
N ALA A 133 3.96 -5.70 11.44
CA ALA A 133 4.58 -6.73 12.26
C ALA A 133 6.11 -6.66 12.11
N THR A 134 6.84 -7.36 12.96
CA THR A 134 8.31 -7.42 12.89
C THR A 134 8.83 -8.84 12.89
N ALA A 135 9.78 -9.12 12.01
CA ALA A 135 10.56 -10.35 12.01
C ALA A 135 11.84 -10.23 12.87
N ARG A 136 12.00 -9.16 13.65
CA ARG A 136 13.20 -8.94 14.48
C ARG A 136 13.48 -10.11 15.44
N PRO A 137 12.52 -10.65 16.21
CA PRO A 137 12.80 -11.81 17.07
C PRO A 137 13.26 -13.01 16.26
N LEU A 138 12.62 -13.30 15.12
CA LEU A 138 13.01 -14.38 14.23
C LEU A 138 14.47 -14.23 13.75
N ARG A 139 14.84 -13.00 13.38
CA ARG A 139 16.23 -12.71 12.99
C ARG A 139 17.22 -12.92 14.14
N GLU A 140 16.87 -12.50 15.35
CA GLU A 140 17.71 -12.67 16.52
C GLU A 140 17.91 -14.16 16.87
N GLU A 141 16.91 -14.99 16.66
CA GLU A 141 16.93 -16.42 16.97
C GLU A 141 17.57 -17.29 15.88
N THR A 142 17.30 -16.97 14.61
CA THR A 142 17.64 -17.85 13.47
C THR A 142 18.56 -17.21 12.43
N GLY A 143 18.75 -15.90 12.46
CA GLY A 143 19.43 -15.13 11.41
C GLY A 143 18.54 -14.77 10.20
N ILE A 144 17.32 -15.30 10.11
CA ILE A 144 16.37 -15.07 9.00
C ILE A 144 15.79 -13.67 9.08
N ARG A 145 15.88 -12.93 7.99
CA ARG A 145 15.40 -11.56 7.86
C ARG A 145 13.99 -11.47 7.27
N ALA A 146 13.36 -10.31 7.40
CA ALA A 146 12.08 -10.02 6.77
C ALA A 146 12.07 -10.29 5.25
N MET A 147 13.17 -9.99 4.55
CA MET A 147 13.31 -10.27 3.12
C MET A 147 13.32 -11.79 2.84
N ASP A 148 13.93 -12.60 3.71
CA ASP A 148 13.98 -14.06 3.53
C ASP A 148 12.57 -14.65 3.69
N VAL A 149 11.83 -14.17 4.70
CA VAL A 149 10.40 -14.52 4.88
C VAL A 149 9.59 -14.14 3.64
N ALA A 150 9.76 -12.91 3.13
CA ALA A 150 9.05 -12.46 1.93
C ALA A 150 9.36 -13.33 0.70
N LYS A 151 10.63 -13.71 0.50
CA LYS A 151 11.03 -14.61 -0.60
C LYS A 151 10.45 -16.01 -0.45
N ARG A 152 10.36 -16.51 0.79
CA ARG A 152 9.72 -17.80 1.04
C ARG A 152 8.21 -17.76 0.78
N VAL A 153 7.54 -16.67 1.15
CA VAL A 153 6.11 -16.44 0.86
C VAL A 153 5.81 -16.49 -0.64
N ILE A 154 6.74 -16.01 -1.50
CA ILE A 154 6.62 -16.15 -2.97
C ILE A 154 6.60 -17.64 -3.37
N ASP A 155 7.50 -18.46 -2.81
CA ASP A 155 7.53 -19.89 -3.10
C ASP A 155 6.26 -20.62 -2.65
N LEU A 156 5.61 -20.10 -1.62
CA LEU A 156 4.32 -20.61 -1.14
C LEU A 156 3.12 -20.11 -1.96
N GLY A 157 3.37 -19.32 -3.02
CA GLY A 157 2.38 -18.92 -3.99
C GLY A 157 1.65 -17.61 -3.67
N TYR A 158 2.19 -16.80 -2.77
CA TYR A 158 1.57 -15.53 -2.36
C TYR A 158 2.40 -14.32 -2.75
N HIS A 159 1.73 -13.19 -2.94
CA HIS A 159 2.39 -11.90 -3.03
C HIS A 159 2.88 -11.48 -1.64
N PRO A 160 4.18 -11.21 -1.45
CA PRO A 160 4.69 -10.84 -0.13
C PRO A 160 4.24 -9.44 0.27
N SER A 161 4.23 -9.20 1.57
CA SER A 161 4.00 -7.88 2.12
C SER A 161 5.19 -6.94 1.83
N THR A 162 4.97 -5.63 1.98
CA THR A 162 6.06 -4.64 1.99
C THR A 162 7.01 -4.93 3.15
N VAL A 163 8.31 -4.94 2.88
CA VAL A 163 9.35 -5.20 3.86
C VAL A 163 10.20 -3.97 4.14
N TYR A 164 10.76 -3.89 5.35
CA TYR A 164 11.63 -2.79 5.81
C TYR A 164 10.94 -1.40 5.81
N PHE A 165 9.65 -1.38 5.84
CA PHE A 165 8.87 -0.16 5.96
C PHE A 165 7.74 -0.33 7.01
N PRO A 166 7.50 0.66 7.88
CA PRO A 166 8.21 1.95 8.02
C PRO A 166 9.64 1.78 8.56
N LEU A 167 10.55 2.66 8.17
CA LEU A 167 11.98 2.56 8.50
C LEU A 167 12.29 2.59 10.02
N VAL A 168 11.34 3.06 10.84
CA VAL A 168 11.47 3.10 12.31
C VAL A 168 11.21 1.75 12.97
N VAL A 169 10.73 0.77 12.22
CA VAL A 169 10.50 -0.61 12.67
C VAL A 169 11.54 -1.53 12.07
N GLU A 170 12.34 -2.14 12.91
CA GLU A 170 13.36 -3.08 12.46
C GLU A 170 12.73 -4.39 11.95
N GLU A 171 13.22 -4.90 10.79
CA GLU A 171 12.67 -6.10 10.13
C GLU A 171 11.15 -6.03 9.92
N ALA A 172 10.66 -4.87 9.53
CA ALA A 172 9.24 -4.62 9.33
C ALA A 172 8.63 -5.47 8.21
N LEU A 173 7.43 -5.93 8.47
CA LEU A 173 6.49 -6.55 7.54
C LEU A 173 5.20 -5.72 7.61
N MET A 174 4.93 -4.91 6.59
CA MET A 174 3.70 -4.11 6.52
C MET A 174 2.69 -4.85 5.65
N VAL A 175 1.61 -5.29 6.27
CA VAL A 175 0.61 -6.15 5.66
C VAL A 175 -0.72 -5.42 5.53
N GLU A 176 -1.20 -5.34 4.30
CA GLU A 176 -2.48 -4.71 3.94
C GLU A 176 -3.37 -5.72 3.19
N PRO A 177 -4.21 -6.49 3.91
CA PRO A 177 -5.22 -7.30 3.26
C PRO A 177 -6.38 -6.42 2.81
N THR A 178 -6.72 -6.48 1.53
CA THR A 178 -7.78 -5.65 0.98
C THR A 178 -9.17 -6.18 1.35
N GLU A 179 -10.20 -5.38 1.06
CA GLU A 179 -11.60 -5.75 1.25
C GLU A 179 -12.05 -6.93 0.38
N THR A 180 -11.30 -7.21 -0.70
CA THR A 180 -11.60 -8.32 -1.63
C THR A 180 -11.18 -9.68 -1.10
N GLU A 181 -10.34 -9.72 -0.06
CA GLU A 181 -9.87 -10.97 0.52
C GLU A 181 -10.97 -11.70 1.28
N THR A 182 -11.12 -12.99 1.00
CA THR A 182 -12.02 -13.87 1.74
C THR A 182 -11.36 -14.36 3.04
N LYS A 183 -12.17 -14.89 3.95
CA LYS A 183 -11.63 -15.50 5.18
C LYS A 183 -10.68 -16.65 4.86
N GLU A 184 -11.01 -17.45 3.85
CA GLU A 184 -10.20 -18.59 3.40
C GLU A 184 -8.84 -18.12 2.85
N SER A 185 -8.81 -17.03 2.06
CA SER A 185 -7.56 -16.46 1.55
C SER A 185 -6.70 -15.88 2.67
N LEU A 186 -7.32 -15.22 3.66
CA LEU A 186 -6.62 -14.70 4.84
C LEU A 186 -6.03 -15.83 5.69
N ASP A 187 -6.80 -16.90 5.91
CA ASP A 187 -6.32 -18.06 6.66
C ASP A 187 -5.14 -18.74 5.95
N ALA A 188 -5.22 -18.89 4.63
CA ALA A 188 -4.17 -19.49 3.83
C ALA A 188 -2.89 -18.63 3.80
N PHE A 189 -3.02 -17.30 3.71
CA PHE A 189 -1.88 -16.40 3.80
C PHE A 189 -1.25 -16.39 5.20
N ALA A 190 -2.08 -16.39 6.26
CA ALA A 190 -1.59 -16.53 7.63
C ALA A 190 -0.78 -17.81 7.79
N GLU A 191 -1.30 -18.95 7.28
CA GLU A 191 -0.60 -20.23 7.35
C GLU A 191 0.74 -20.20 6.59
N ALA A 192 0.81 -19.53 5.43
CA ALA A 192 2.06 -19.36 4.70
C ALA A 192 3.11 -18.59 5.51
N LEU A 193 2.72 -17.51 6.19
CA LEU A 193 3.61 -16.78 7.09
C LEU A 193 4.06 -17.64 8.29
N LEU A 194 3.12 -18.36 8.92
CA LEU A 194 3.43 -19.25 10.04
C LEU A 194 4.30 -20.43 9.61
N GLN A 195 4.11 -20.95 8.40
CA GLN A 195 4.96 -21.96 7.82
C GLN A 195 6.39 -21.44 7.62
N ALA A 196 6.56 -20.26 7.01
CA ALA A 196 7.88 -19.65 6.84
C ALA A 196 8.58 -19.42 8.19
N HIS A 197 7.82 -19.05 9.23
CA HIS A 197 8.35 -18.90 10.58
C HIS A 197 8.82 -20.25 11.17
N ARG A 198 8.05 -21.34 11.04
CA ARG A 198 8.47 -22.68 11.48
C ARG A 198 9.71 -23.16 10.72
N GLU A 199 9.70 -23.04 9.40
CA GLU A 199 10.81 -23.43 8.53
C GLU A 199 12.10 -22.66 8.87
N ALA A 200 11.99 -21.39 9.28
CA ALA A 200 13.14 -20.59 9.71
C ALA A 200 13.86 -21.20 10.93
N HIS A 201 13.15 -21.92 11.81
CA HIS A 201 13.73 -22.61 12.96
C HIS A 201 14.21 -24.04 12.61
N GLU A 202 13.49 -24.71 11.72
CA GLU A 202 13.74 -26.12 11.38
C GLU A 202 14.84 -26.26 10.31
N ASP A 203 14.82 -25.39 9.29
CA ASP A 203 15.76 -25.37 8.17
C ASP A 203 15.93 -23.94 7.62
N PRO A 204 16.72 -23.11 8.27
CA PRO A 204 16.91 -21.70 7.84
C PRO A 204 17.50 -21.58 6.42
N GLU A 205 18.22 -22.59 5.94
CA GLU A 205 18.81 -22.56 4.59
C GLU A 205 17.72 -22.53 3.51
N LEU A 206 16.60 -23.18 3.77
CA LEU A 206 15.43 -23.14 2.88
C LEU A 206 14.96 -21.70 2.61
N LEU A 207 14.97 -20.83 3.63
CA LEU A 207 14.59 -19.42 3.48
C LEU A 207 15.72 -18.59 2.85
N HIS A 208 16.97 -18.91 3.13
CA HIS A 208 18.11 -18.24 2.48
C HIS A 208 18.18 -18.52 0.99
N GLU A 209 17.78 -19.71 0.56
CA GLU A 209 17.73 -20.08 -0.85
C GLU A 209 16.49 -19.56 -1.59
N ALA A 210 15.40 -19.25 -0.88
CA ALA A 210 14.16 -18.76 -1.49
C ALA A 210 14.36 -17.42 -2.25
N PRO A 211 13.64 -17.20 -3.37
CA PRO A 211 12.64 -18.07 -3.98
C PRO A 211 13.30 -19.12 -4.88
N VAL A 212 12.79 -20.35 -4.88
CA VAL A 212 13.27 -21.44 -5.71
C VAL A 212 12.29 -21.85 -6.81
N THR A 213 11.03 -21.46 -6.68
CA THR A 213 9.95 -21.80 -7.62
C THR A 213 9.81 -20.79 -8.77
N THR A 214 10.46 -19.63 -8.66
CA THR A 214 10.39 -18.56 -9.67
C THR A 214 11.44 -18.76 -10.77
N PRO A 215 11.19 -18.26 -12.02
CA PRO A 215 12.19 -18.32 -13.10
C PRO A 215 13.49 -17.59 -12.78
N VAL A 216 13.42 -16.56 -11.95
CA VAL A 216 14.58 -15.78 -11.47
C VAL A 216 14.64 -15.89 -9.96
N ARG A 217 15.76 -16.30 -9.44
CA ARG A 217 16.04 -16.39 -8.00
C ARG A 217 16.38 -15.02 -7.42
N ARG A 218 17.12 -14.96 -6.33
CA ARG A 218 17.55 -13.71 -5.71
C ARG A 218 18.34 -12.84 -6.68
N LEU A 219 17.98 -11.57 -6.74
CA LEU A 219 18.65 -10.57 -7.55
C LEU A 219 19.82 -9.96 -6.77
N ASP A 220 20.90 -9.62 -7.47
CA ASP A 220 21.97 -8.79 -6.92
C ASP A 220 21.56 -7.32 -6.95
N GLU A 221 20.76 -6.92 -5.96
CA GLU A 221 20.19 -5.57 -5.84
C GLU A 221 21.29 -4.51 -5.70
N ALA A 222 22.39 -4.83 -4.99
CA ALA A 222 23.50 -3.92 -4.81
C ALA A 222 24.20 -3.63 -6.15
N ARG A 223 24.41 -4.66 -6.96
CA ARG A 223 24.97 -4.51 -8.32
C ARG A 223 24.00 -3.77 -9.23
N ALA A 224 22.72 -4.10 -9.18
CA ALA A 224 21.70 -3.43 -9.98
C ALA A 224 21.64 -1.93 -9.68
N ALA A 225 21.72 -1.53 -8.41
CA ALA A 225 21.72 -0.14 -8.00
C ALA A 225 23.00 0.61 -8.37
N ARG A 226 24.17 -0.05 -8.28
CA ARG A 226 25.48 0.59 -8.52
C ARG A 226 25.91 0.59 -9.98
N HIS A 227 25.47 -0.38 -10.75
CA HIS A 227 25.89 -0.62 -12.14
C HIS A 227 24.69 -0.72 -13.07
N LEU A 228 23.93 0.37 -13.13
CA LEU A 228 22.76 0.47 -13.98
C LEU A 228 23.14 0.25 -15.46
N LYS A 229 22.49 -0.73 -16.09
CA LYS A 229 22.49 -0.89 -17.54
C LYS A 229 21.16 -0.38 -18.08
N LEU A 230 21.16 0.81 -18.65
CA LEU A 230 19.97 1.46 -19.22
C LEU A 230 19.83 1.19 -20.73
N ARG A 231 20.73 0.41 -21.32
CA ARG A 231 20.73 0.01 -22.72
C ARG A 231 21.07 -1.47 -22.84
N TRP A 232 20.48 -2.15 -23.78
CA TRP A 232 20.87 -3.50 -24.25
C TRP A 232 21.84 -3.43 -25.40
#